data_69d24241d18bb4ffcf9720c5ba01267b
#
_entry.id   69d24241d18bb4ffcf9720c5ba01267b
#
_cell.length_a   1.000
_cell.length_b   1.000
_cell.length_c   1.000
_cell.angle_alpha   90.00
_cell.angle_beta   90.00
_cell.angle_gamma   90.00
#
_symmetry.space_group_name_H-M   'P 1'
#
loop_
_entity.id
_entity.type
_entity.pdbx_description
1 polymer ?
#
loop_
_entity_poly.entity_id
_entity_poly.type
_entity_poly.pdbx_seq_one_letter_code
_entity_poly.pdbx_strand_id
1 'polypeptide(L)'
;NVVSHEPRRREEGERPTLKNLCGIEFFAMVCSVVALAAMSGYSDLASVLYVSFNSGNVLSRGVVSCFAVPSEYALIIGCAIRTLVLPALFFSSDLPAGFDVYIAVGFCIYAIVGGVLIQGPLLLVRRLDDAVAAARTVNLAQGAGLAVGGLVCCGVALGYDYS
;
A
#
# COMPACT_ATOMS: atom_id res chain seq x y z
N ASN A 1 38.05 -10.13 -34.74
CA ASN A 1 37.36 -9.31 -33.71
C ASN A 1 36.32 -10.14 -33.00
N VAL A 2 36.76 -10.86 -31.97
CA VAL A 2 35.84 -11.57 -31.05
C VAL A 2 35.36 -10.52 -30.06
N VAL A 3 34.12 -10.08 -30.19
CA VAL A 3 33.43 -9.28 -29.19
C VAL A 3 33.14 -10.22 -28.02
N SER A 4 34.02 -10.16 -27.01
CA SER A 4 33.78 -10.80 -25.73
C SER A 4 32.52 -10.18 -25.11
N HIS A 5 31.39 -10.88 -25.17
CA HIS A 5 30.27 -10.60 -24.33
C HIS A 5 30.68 -10.88 -22.87
N GLU A 6 31.17 -9.85 -22.17
CA GLU A 6 31.18 -9.89 -20.72
C GLU A 6 29.76 -10.19 -20.23
N PRO A 7 29.56 -11.26 -19.45
CA PRO A 7 28.27 -11.47 -18.82
C PRO A 7 28.06 -10.27 -17.87
N ARG A 8 27.04 -9.43 -18.17
CA ARG A 8 26.59 -8.40 -17.24
C ARG A 8 26.56 -9.05 -15.86
N ARG A 9 27.40 -8.58 -14.95
CA ARG A 9 27.23 -8.86 -13.52
C ARG A 9 25.78 -8.52 -13.21
N ARG A 10 24.95 -9.54 -13.12
CA ARG A 10 23.64 -9.40 -12.47
C ARG A 10 24.02 -8.89 -11.08
N GLU A 11 23.60 -7.68 -10.79
CA GLU A 11 23.58 -7.21 -9.42
C GLU A 11 22.94 -8.33 -8.62
N GLU A 12 23.73 -8.99 -7.79
CA GLU A 12 23.29 -9.94 -6.78
C GLU A 12 22.51 -9.14 -5.71
N GLY A 13 21.46 -8.44 -6.16
CA GLY A 13 20.45 -7.91 -5.31
C GLY A 13 19.77 -9.10 -4.62
N GLU A 14 19.77 -9.08 -3.33
CA GLU A 14 19.16 -10.05 -2.43
C GLU A 14 17.83 -10.54 -3.05
N ARG A 15 17.72 -11.86 -3.28
CA ARG A 15 16.52 -12.44 -3.90
C ARG A 15 15.33 -12.21 -2.97
N PRO A 16 14.23 -11.65 -3.44
CA PRO A 16 13.09 -11.38 -2.58
C PRO A 16 12.49 -12.71 -2.07
N THR A 17 12.00 -12.67 -0.84
CA THR A 17 11.39 -13.83 -0.20
C THR A 17 9.88 -13.80 -0.43
N LEU A 18 9.32 -14.84 -1.04
CA LEU A 18 7.88 -14.93 -1.32
C LEU A 18 7.02 -14.65 -0.07
N LYS A 19 7.43 -15.16 1.10
CA LYS A 19 6.74 -14.91 2.38
C LYS A 19 6.64 -13.42 2.70
N ASN A 20 7.73 -12.68 2.53
CA ASN A 20 7.76 -11.24 2.80
C ASN A 20 6.91 -10.47 1.80
N LEU A 21 6.96 -10.84 0.50
CA LEU A 21 6.11 -10.22 -0.51
C LEU A 21 4.62 -10.41 -0.22
N CYS A 22 4.21 -11.61 0.20
CA CYS A 22 2.84 -11.89 0.63
C CYS A 22 2.46 -11.08 1.88
N GLY A 23 3.36 -10.97 2.85
CA GLY A 23 3.15 -10.15 4.05
C GLY A 23 2.95 -8.68 3.73
N ILE A 24 3.81 -8.10 2.88
CA ILE A 24 3.70 -6.71 2.44
C ILE A 24 2.36 -6.47 1.77
N GLU A 25 1.98 -7.32 0.82
CA GLU A 25 0.73 -7.21 0.07
C GLU A 25 -0.48 -7.29 0.99
N PHE A 26 -0.51 -8.27 1.90
CA PHE A 26 -1.57 -8.45 2.88
C PHE A 26 -1.75 -7.21 3.74
N PHE A 27 -0.68 -6.73 4.39
CA PHE A 27 -0.76 -5.56 5.27
C PHE A 27 -1.06 -4.26 4.49
N ALA A 28 -0.52 -4.08 3.29
CA ALA A 28 -0.82 -2.94 2.45
C ALA A 28 -2.32 -2.86 2.12
N MET A 29 -2.96 -4.01 1.86
CA MET A 29 -4.39 -4.06 1.57
C MET A 29 -5.24 -3.84 2.81
N VAL A 30 -4.92 -4.47 3.95
CA VAL A 30 -5.60 -4.20 5.22
C VAL A 30 -5.58 -2.70 5.54
N CYS A 31 -4.39 -2.08 5.49
CA CYS A 31 -4.25 -0.64 5.75
C CYS A 31 -5.02 0.23 4.74
N SER A 32 -5.12 -0.18 3.47
CA SER A 32 -5.88 0.56 2.46
C SER A 32 -7.38 0.55 2.77
N VAL A 33 -7.93 -0.62 3.11
CA VAL A 33 -9.35 -0.77 3.44
C VAL A 33 -9.69 -0.05 4.73
N VAL A 34 -8.85 -0.16 5.76
CA VAL A 34 -9.06 0.51 7.05
C VAL A 34 -8.95 2.03 6.91
N ALA A 35 -8.07 2.55 6.03
CA ALA A 35 -8.03 3.98 5.73
C ALA A 35 -9.31 4.49 5.07
N LEU A 36 -9.99 3.69 4.25
CA LEU A 36 -11.31 4.05 3.68
C LEU A 36 -12.36 4.17 4.79
N ALA A 37 -12.31 3.31 5.81
CA ALA A 37 -13.21 3.42 6.96
C ALA A 37 -12.93 4.70 7.79
N ALA A 38 -11.67 5.12 7.91
CA ALA A 38 -11.33 6.37 8.58
C ALA A 38 -11.99 7.58 7.91
N MET A 39 -12.19 7.56 6.58
CA MET A 39 -12.85 8.66 5.86
C MET A 39 -14.30 8.85 6.25
N SER A 40 -14.99 7.82 6.74
CA SER A 40 -16.38 7.92 7.20
C SER A 40 -16.54 8.80 8.44
N GLY A 41 -15.47 9.02 9.20
CA GLY A 41 -15.44 9.96 10.33
C GLY A 41 -15.48 11.44 9.91
N TYR A 42 -15.29 11.73 8.61
CA TYR A 42 -15.25 13.11 8.08
C TYR A 42 -16.53 13.40 7.27
N SER A 43 -17.66 13.67 7.94
CA SER A 43 -18.97 13.81 7.28
C SER A 43 -18.97 14.77 6.08
N ASP A 44 -18.37 15.94 6.23
CA ASP A 44 -18.41 17.01 5.23
C ASP A 44 -17.28 16.89 4.18
N LEU A 45 -16.17 16.24 4.53
CA LEU A 45 -14.99 16.08 3.69
C LEU A 45 -14.88 14.73 3.02
N ALA A 46 -15.72 13.77 3.36
CA ALA A 46 -15.61 12.38 2.89
C ALA A 46 -15.42 12.26 1.37
N SER A 47 -16.18 13.03 0.59
CA SER A 47 -16.07 13.02 -0.87
C SER A 47 -14.72 13.55 -1.37
N VAL A 48 -14.20 14.61 -0.75
CA VAL A 48 -12.89 15.19 -1.10
C VAL A 48 -11.76 14.22 -0.74
N LEU A 49 -11.84 13.59 0.43
CA LEU A 49 -10.87 12.60 0.87
C LEU A 49 -10.87 11.37 -0.03
N TYR A 50 -12.05 10.90 -0.43
CA TYR A 50 -12.19 9.80 -1.37
C TYR A 50 -11.55 10.11 -2.73
N VAL A 51 -11.80 11.30 -3.28
CA VAL A 51 -11.15 11.75 -4.53
C VAL A 51 -9.64 11.86 -4.35
N SER A 52 -9.17 12.46 -3.25
CA SER A 52 -7.74 12.59 -2.94
C SER A 52 -7.05 11.24 -2.83
N PHE A 53 -7.67 10.29 -2.13
CA PHE A 53 -7.16 8.92 -1.99
C PHE A 53 -7.08 8.19 -3.33
N ASN A 54 -8.14 8.26 -4.16
CA ASN A 54 -8.14 7.63 -5.47
C ASN A 54 -7.14 8.28 -6.43
N SER A 55 -6.99 9.60 -6.38
CA SER A 55 -5.96 10.33 -7.14
C SER A 55 -4.56 9.86 -6.75
N GLY A 56 -4.29 9.68 -5.46
CA GLY A 56 -3.05 9.11 -4.96
C GLY A 56 -2.78 7.69 -5.48
N ASN A 57 -3.81 6.84 -5.52
CA ASN A 57 -3.70 5.49 -6.09
C ASN A 57 -3.39 5.51 -7.60
N VAL A 58 -3.94 6.45 -8.36
CA VAL A 58 -3.61 6.63 -9.78
C VAL A 58 -2.19 7.13 -9.95
N LEU A 59 -1.79 8.15 -9.17
CA LEU A 59 -0.43 8.70 -9.20
C LEU A 59 0.63 7.67 -8.84
N SER A 60 0.34 6.74 -7.92
CA SER A 60 1.26 5.67 -7.54
C SER A 60 1.70 4.80 -8.71
N ARG A 61 0.81 4.57 -9.68
CA ARG A 61 1.12 3.81 -10.91
C ARG A 61 2.15 4.55 -11.76
N GLY A 62 2.03 5.88 -11.86
CA GLY A 62 3.01 6.73 -12.52
C GLY A 62 4.36 6.70 -11.80
N VAL A 63 4.35 6.82 -10.47
CA VAL A 63 5.56 6.75 -9.64
C VAL A 63 6.30 5.43 -9.85
N VAL A 64 5.60 4.30 -9.76
CA VAL A 64 6.21 2.97 -9.96
C VAL A 64 6.75 2.79 -11.39
N SER A 65 6.12 3.42 -12.39
CA SER A 65 6.59 3.36 -13.78
C SER A 65 7.84 4.19 -14.03
N CYS A 66 8.03 5.29 -13.27
CA CYS A 66 9.13 6.23 -13.45
C CYS A 66 10.37 5.89 -12.61
N PHE A 67 10.20 5.17 -11.51
CA PHE A 67 11.28 4.87 -10.57
C PHE A 67 11.67 3.40 -10.62
N ALA A 68 12.90 3.11 -10.21
CA ALA A 68 13.36 1.73 -10.05
C ALA A 68 12.49 0.98 -9.04
N VAL A 69 12.27 -0.30 -9.28
CA VAL A 69 11.51 -1.16 -8.36
C VAL A 69 12.17 -1.12 -6.98
N PRO A 70 11.44 -0.76 -5.92
CA PRO A 70 11.99 -0.74 -4.56
C PRO A 70 12.54 -2.10 -4.17
N SER A 71 13.55 -2.11 -3.30
CA SER A 71 14.02 -3.35 -2.69
C SER A 71 12.94 -3.91 -1.75
N GLU A 72 12.96 -5.22 -1.50
CA GLU A 72 12.07 -5.88 -0.53
C GLU A 72 12.12 -5.18 0.83
N TYR A 73 13.33 -4.82 1.28
CA TYR A 73 13.54 -4.14 2.56
C TYR A 73 12.87 -2.76 2.60
N ALA A 74 12.98 -1.99 1.52
CA ALA A 74 12.30 -0.68 1.42
C ALA A 74 10.78 -0.82 1.47
N LEU A 75 10.23 -1.88 0.87
CA LEU A 75 8.77 -2.16 0.94
C LEU A 75 8.34 -2.55 2.36
N ILE A 76 9.13 -3.35 3.09
CA ILE A 76 8.85 -3.71 4.48
C ILE A 76 8.84 -2.46 5.37
N ILE A 77 9.84 -1.59 5.25
CA ILE A 77 9.89 -0.33 5.99
C ILE A 77 8.70 0.56 5.64
N GLY A 78 8.39 0.71 4.36
CA GLY A 78 7.24 1.49 3.90
C GLY A 78 5.91 0.96 4.47
N CYS A 79 5.75 -0.36 4.54
CA CYS A 79 4.59 -1.01 5.13
C CYS A 79 4.48 -0.73 6.64
N ALA A 80 5.59 -0.82 7.36
CA ALA A 80 5.64 -0.52 8.80
C ALA A 80 5.29 0.95 9.08
N ILE A 81 5.90 1.89 8.35
CA ILE A 81 5.61 3.32 8.48
C ILE A 81 4.13 3.59 8.20
N ARG A 82 3.59 3.01 7.13
CA ARG A 82 2.19 3.19 6.74
C ARG A 82 1.23 2.67 7.82
N THR A 83 1.54 1.54 8.43
CA THR A 83 0.74 0.97 9.53
C THR A 83 0.77 1.88 10.75
N LEU A 84 1.92 2.49 11.08
CA LEU A 84 2.06 3.42 12.20
C LEU A 84 1.34 4.75 11.97
N VAL A 85 1.23 5.20 10.72
CA VAL A 85 0.52 6.44 10.36
C VAL A 85 -1.00 6.26 10.37
N LEU A 86 -1.49 5.02 10.15
CA LEU A 86 -2.92 4.74 10.06
C LEU A 86 -3.75 5.26 11.24
N PRO A 87 -3.36 5.08 12.53
CA PRO A 87 -4.11 5.64 13.65
C PRO A 87 -4.22 7.17 13.60
N ALA A 88 -3.17 7.87 13.14
CA ALA A 88 -3.20 9.32 13.03
C ALA A 88 -4.29 9.82 12.06
N LEU A 89 -4.62 9.03 11.03
CA LEU A 89 -5.71 9.37 10.11
C LEU A 89 -7.09 9.31 10.78
N PHE A 90 -7.30 8.42 11.76
CA PHE A 90 -8.54 8.37 12.53
C PHE A 90 -8.66 9.55 13.51
N PHE A 91 -7.58 9.91 14.18
CA PHE A 91 -7.59 11.00 15.14
C PHE A 91 -7.55 12.39 14.50
N SER A 92 -7.23 12.50 13.22
CA SER A 92 -7.21 13.79 12.52
C SER A 92 -8.62 14.34 12.24
N SER A 93 -9.69 13.57 12.43
CA SER A 93 -11.08 14.05 12.35
C SER A 93 -11.40 15.14 13.40
N ASP A 94 -10.66 15.14 14.53
CA ASP A 94 -10.89 16.09 15.63
C ASP A 94 -10.11 17.40 15.46
N LEU A 95 -9.39 17.58 14.34
CA LEU A 95 -8.64 18.79 14.07
C LEU A 95 -9.57 19.97 13.73
N PRO A 96 -9.17 21.20 14.13
CA PRO A 96 -9.98 22.41 13.87
C PRO A 96 -10.21 22.65 12.37
N ALA A 97 -11.30 23.33 12.04
CA ALA A 97 -11.59 23.79 10.69
C ALA A 97 -10.41 24.62 10.14
N GLY A 98 -9.98 24.31 8.90
CA GLY A 98 -8.80 24.91 8.25
C GLY A 98 -7.66 23.92 8.02
N PHE A 99 -7.71 22.72 8.63
CA PHE A 99 -6.75 21.65 8.36
C PHE A 99 -7.18 20.73 7.19
N ASP A 100 -8.35 20.95 6.60
CA ASP A 100 -8.98 20.10 5.58
C ASP A 100 -8.06 19.81 4.39
N VAL A 101 -7.34 20.83 3.90
CA VAL A 101 -6.39 20.66 2.79
C VAL A 101 -5.22 19.77 3.19
N TYR A 102 -4.70 19.93 4.40
CA TYR A 102 -3.59 19.10 4.90
C TYR A 102 -4.03 17.65 5.08
N ILE A 103 -5.26 17.43 5.54
CA ILE A 103 -5.85 16.10 5.69
C ILE A 103 -6.00 15.46 4.30
N ALA A 104 -6.54 16.17 3.32
CA ALA A 104 -6.70 15.69 1.94
C ALA A 104 -5.36 15.33 1.30
N VAL A 105 -4.34 16.17 1.46
CA VAL A 105 -2.97 15.90 1.01
C VAL A 105 -2.38 14.68 1.72
N GLY A 106 -2.62 14.57 3.04
CA GLY A 106 -2.19 13.40 3.82
C GLY A 106 -2.77 12.09 3.29
N PHE A 107 -4.07 12.05 3.01
CA PHE A 107 -4.72 10.89 2.40
C PHE A 107 -4.20 10.59 0.99
N CYS A 108 -3.90 11.62 0.19
CA CYS A 108 -3.30 11.44 -1.14
C CYS A 108 -1.91 10.81 -1.04
N ILE A 109 -1.03 11.33 -0.18
CA ILE A 109 0.31 10.78 0.05
C ILE A 109 0.22 9.35 0.58
N TYR A 110 -0.67 9.10 1.55
CA TYR A 110 -0.90 7.78 2.11
C TYR A 110 -1.31 6.77 1.03
N ALA A 111 -2.15 7.19 0.08
CA ALA A 111 -2.58 6.37 -1.04
C ALA A 111 -1.45 6.13 -2.06
N ILE A 112 -0.62 7.14 -2.35
CA ILE A 112 0.56 6.98 -3.22
C ILE A 112 1.49 5.90 -2.65
N VAL A 113 1.85 6.01 -1.38
CA VAL A 113 2.69 5.01 -0.71
C VAL A 113 2.02 3.63 -0.74
N GLY A 114 0.71 3.57 -0.46
CA GLY A 114 -0.06 2.33 -0.54
C GLY A 114 -0.02 1.67 -1.90
N GLY A 115 -0.21 2.45 -2.95
CA GLY A 115 -0.16 1.93 -4.32
C GLY A 115 1.24 1.41 -4.71
N VAL A 116 2.32 2.04 -4.23
CA VAL A 116 3.68 1.54 -4.41
C VAL A 116 3.87 0.21 -3.68
N LEU A 117 3.35 0.09 -2.45
CA LEU A 117 3.45 -1.13 -1.64
C LEU A 117 2.64 -2.30 -2.23
N ILE A 118 1.54 -2.02 -2.93
CA ILE A 118 0.72 -3.02 -3.62
C ILE A 118 1.37 -3.46 -4.94
N GLN A 119 1.97 -2.56 -5.69
CA GLN A 119 2.59 -2.89 -6.97
C GLN A 119 4.01 -3.44 -6.85
N GLY A 120 4.76 -3.02 -5.83
CA GLY A 120 6.15 -3.42 -5.59
C GLY A 120 6.34 -4.93 -5.51
N PRO A 121 5.59 -5.66 -4.67
CA PRO A 121 5.68 -7.11 -4.57
C PRO A 121 5.44 -7.81 -5.90
N LEU A 122 4.44 -7.38 -6.69
CA LEU A 122 4.13 -7.96 -8.00
C LEU A 122 5.26 -7.77 -9.01
N LEU A 123 6.02 -6.67 -8.92
CA LEU A 123 7.20 -6.45 -9.75
C LEU A 123 8.39 -7.29 -9.30
N LEU A 124 8.56 -7.47 -7.98
CA LEU A 124 9.63 -8.29 -7.41
C LEU A 124 9.43 -9.79 -7.65
N VAL A 125 8.19 -10.25 -7.73
CA VAL A 125 7.85 -11.65 -8.08
C VAL A 125 8.55 -12.11 -9.36
N ARG A 126 8.74 -11.21 -10.33
CA ARG A 126 9.45 -11.52 -11.60
C ARG A 126 10.90 -11.97 -11.41
N ARG A 127 11.47 -11.77 -10.22
CA ARG A 127 12.84 -12.19 -9.86
C ARG A 127 12.89 -13.58 -9.22
N LEU A 128 11.73 -14.19 -8.96
CA LEU A 128 11.60 -15.54 -8.41
C LEU A 128 11.63 -16.59 -9.52
N ASP A 129 12.06 -17.80 -9.20
CA ASP A 129 12.22 -18.90 -10.17
C ASP A 129 10.87 -19.32 -10.78
N ASP A 130 9.78 -19.35 -9.98
CA ASP A 130 8.42 -19.56 -10.47
C ASP A 130 7.58 -18.29 -10.27
N ALA A 131 7.75 -17.34 -11.17
CA ALA A 131 7.06 -16.05 -11.12
C ALA A 131 5.52 -16.19 -11.21
N VAL A 132 5.01 -17.21 -11.90
CA VAL A 132 3.56 -17.39 -12.09
C VAL A 132 2.91 -17.90 -10.81
N ALA A 133 3.47 -18.94 -10.18
CA ALA A 133 2.96 -19.44 -8.91
C ALA A 133 3.12 -18.39 -7.80
N ALA A 134 4.26 -17.71 -7.77
CA ALA A 134 4.50 -16.62 -6.83
C ALA A 134 3.51 -15.46 -6.99
N ALA A 135 3.20 -15.03 -8.21
CA ALA A 135 2.19 -13.99 -8.46
C ALA A 135 0.79 -14.41 -7.98
N ARG A 136 0.41 -15.67 -8.21
CA ARG A 136 -0.87 -16.20 -7.70
C ARG A 136 -0.93 -16.15 -6.17
N THR A 137 0.15 -16.54 -5.50
CA THR A 137 0.23 -16.54 -4.03
C THR A 137 0.17 -15.12 -3.47
N VAL A 138 0.85 -14.16 -4.09
CA VAL A 138 0.78 -12.74 -3.71
C VAL A 138 -0.64 -12.18 -3.92
N ASN A 139 -1.31 -12.50 -5.03
CA ASN A 139 -2.70 -12.11 -5.26
C ASN A 139 -3.68 -12.73 -4.25
N LEU A 140 -3.43 -13.97 -3.80
CA LEU A 140 -4.22 -14.56 -2.72
C LEU A 140 -4.02 -13.82 -1.39
N ALA A 141 -2.79 -13.43 -1.08
CA ALA A 141 -2.49 -12.60 0.09
C ALA A 141 -3.20 -11.23 0.02
N GLN A 142 -3.27 -10.63 -1.17
CA GLN A 142 -4.04 -9.41 -1.44
C GLN A 142 -5.52 -9.62 -1.12
N GLY A 143 -6.14 -10.67 -1.64
CA GLY A 143 -7.54 -11.00 -1.38
C GLY A 143 -7.82 -11.24 0.11
N ALA A 144 -6.93 -11.95 0.80
CA ALA A 144 -7.01 -12.16 2.24
C ALA A 144 -6.91 -10.85 3.02
N GLY A 145 -6.01 -9.94 2.60
CA GLY A 145 -5.89 -8.60 3.20
C GLY A 145 -7.15 -7.76 3.04
N LEU A 146 -7.80 -7.81 1.86
CA LEU A 146 -9.09 -7.16 1.61
C LEU A 146 -10.18 -7.70 2.55
N ALA A 147 -10.28 -9.02 2.69
CA ALA A 147 -11.28 -9.65 3.54
C ALA A 147 -11.08 -9.27 5.02
N VAL A 148 -9.85 -9.37 5.53
CA VAL A 148 -9.53 -8.99 6.91
C VAL A 148 -9.75 -7.50 7.14
N GLY A 149 -9.32 -6.63 6.23
CA GLY A 149 -9.56 -5.20 6.30
C GLY A 149 -11.06 -4.88 6.36
N GLY A 150 -11.87 -5.55 5.52
CA GLY A 150 -13.33 -5.43 5.54
C GLY A 150 -13.95 -5.84 6.87
N LEU A 151 -13.50 -6.96 7.47
CA LEU A 151 -13.96 -7.39 8.79
C LEU A 151 -13.60 -6.39 9.89
N VAL A 152 -12.40 -5.82 9.86
CA VAL A 152 -11.98 -4.76 10.79
C VAL A 152 -12.88 -3.54 10.65
N CYS A 153 -13.20 -3.11 9.43
CA CYS A 153 -14.10 -1.99 9.18
C CYS A 153 -15.51 -2.25 9.72
N CYS A 154 -16.04 -3.45 9.48
CA CYS A 154 -17.35 -3.83 10.04
C CYS A 154 -17.34 -3.84 11.57
N GLY A 155 -16.27 -4.36 12.19
CA GLY A 155 -16.13 -4.37 13.65
C GLY A 155 -16.04 -2.96 14.24
N VAL A 156 -15.33 -2.05 13.58
CA VAL A 156 -15.27 -0.63 13.97
C VAL A 156 -16.65 0.02 13.85
N ALA A 157 -17.34 -0.15 12.72
CA ALA A 157 -18.67 0.42 12.50
C ALA A 157 -19.67 -0.05 13.55
N LEU A 158 -19.70 -1.35 13.85
CA LEU A 158 -20.60 -1.90 14.89
C LEU A 158 -20.23 -1.39 16.31
N GLY A 159 -18.96 -1.12 16.60
CA GLY A 159 -18.52 -0.55 17.87
C GLY A 159 -18.98 0.89 18.08
N TYR A 160 -19.11 1.67 17.02
CA TYR A 160 -19.62 3.05 17.11
C TYR A 160 -21.13 3.14 17.36
N ASP A 161 -21.92 2.14 16.91
CA ASP A 161 -23.37 2.13 17.14
C ASP A 161 -23.76 1.75 18.58
N TYR A 162 -22.82 1.21 19.38
CA TYR A 162 -23.08 0.80 20.76
C TYR A 162 -22.56 1.79 21.83
N SER A 163 -21.96 2.89 21.44
CA SER A 163 -21.44 3.94 22.35
C SER A 163 -22.26 5.21 22.27
#